data_1f8e00795ab3e6374a0298192fd2619d
#
_entry.id   1f8e00795ab3e6374a0298192fd2619d
#
_cell.length_a   1.000
_cell.length_b   1.000
_cell.length_c   1.000
_cell.angle_alpha   90.00
_cell.angle_beta   90.00
_cell.angle_gamma   90.00
#
_symmetry.space_group_name_H-M   'P 1'
#
loop_
_entity.id
_entity.type
_entity.pdbx_description
1 polymer ?
#
loop_
_entity_poly.entity_id
_entity_poly.type
_entity_poly.pdbx_seq_one_letter_code
_entity_poly.pdbx_strand_id
1 'polypeptide(L)'
;MRSNKDLFDESKKYLCGGVNSPVRAMKPYPFFTERAKGPMLLDVEGNSYIDYCLGYGPMMLGHKNPEIIDAVKHQLEKGTDYGTPTEEEITFAKRLSQIVPNVEKIRCVNTGTEATMSAIRLARGITQRDKIVKFDGGFHGAHDVVLVKAGSGVMTTASPGSMGIPKDSIKNTISVQFNNIEALSSIVEKGNVAAIIIEPIIANAGCILPEKGYLKEVKRTAKQNGTLLIMDEVITGFRVGLGGAQECFKVNGDIITMGKIIGGGFPLAAFGGKKKIMNEVSPEGHVYNAGTFNGNPVSIAAGLKTLDILERKETYPKIKNMTDKITDGIYDMTSKMKTALYSAPGMFCLYFGVEKVKNYQDAKKSDTEMFKKFHKELLKKGV
;
A
#
# COMPACT_ATOMS: atom_id res chain seq x y z
N MET A 1 35.56 -9.97 -3.27
CA MET A 1 34.16 -9.48 -3.33
C MET A 1 34.08 -8.16 -2.58
N ARG A 2 33.25 -7.22 -3.04
CA ARG A 2 33.05 -5.94 -2.35
C ARG A 2 32.13 -6.16 -1.16
N SER A 3 32.45 -5.56 -0.01
CA SER A 3 31.60 -5.67 1.18
C SER A 3 30.35 -4.78 1.09
N ASN A 4 29.33 -5.07 1.88
CA ASN A 4 28.15 -4.21 2.03
C ASN A 4 28.53 -2.79 2.44
N LYS A 5 29.56 -2.65 3.30
CA LYS A 5 30.11 -1.36 3.70
C LYS A 5 30.73 -0.59 2.54
N ASP A 6 31.57 -1.25 1.73
CA ASP A 6 32.25 -0.61 0.60
C ASP A 6 31.22 -0.12 -0.43
N LEU A 7 30.20 -0.95 -0.72
CA LEU A 7 29.10 -0.59 -1.62
C LEU A 7 28.29 0.59 -1.09
N PHE A 8 28.03 0.63 0.23
CA PHE A 8 27.31 1.76 0.81
C PHE A 8 28.14 3.06 0.79
N ASP A 9 29.44 2.97 1.10
CA ASP A 9 30.33 4.13 1.05
C ASP A 9 30.45 4.68 -0.38
N GLU A 10 30.45 3.82 -1.38
CA GLU A 10 30.38 4.23 -2.78
C GLU A 10 29.00 4.78 -3.16
N SER A 11 27.92 4.12 -2.77
CA SER A 11 26.57 4.54 -3.15
C SER A 11 26.23 5.95 -2.66
N LYS A 12 26.75 6.35 -1.50
CA LYS A 12 26.59 7.72 -0.99
C LYS A 12 27.16 8.81 -1.90
N LYS A 13 28.10 8.46 -2.79
CA LYS A 13 28.66 9.41 -3.75
C LYS A 13 27.72 9.74 -4.91
N TYR A 14 26.79 8.82 -5.22
CA TYR A 14 25.94 8.89 -6.41
C TYR A 14 24.44 8.85 -6.10
N LEU A 15 24.03 8.30 -4.96
CA LEU A 15 22.63 8.19 -4.54
C LEU A 15 22.38 9.03 -3.30
N CYS A 16 21.26 9.74 -3.26
CA CYS A 16 20.84 10.53 -2.10
C CYS A 16 20.77 9.65 -0.84
N GLY A 17 21.68 9.88 0.12
CA GLY A 17 21.78 9.06 1.32
C GLY A 17 22.18 7.61 1.07
N GLY A 18 22.69 7.27 -0.12
CA GLY A 18 23.13 5.93 -0.51
C GLY A 18 21.99 4.97 -0.89
N VAL A 19 20.76 5.43 -0.97
CA VAL A 19 19.55 4.60 -1.23
C VAL A 19 18.54 5.34 -2.11
N ASN A 20 17.74 4.59 -2.89
CA ASN A 20 16.68 5.17 -3.72
C ASN A 20 15.31 5.33 -2.98
N SER A 21 15.26 4.98 -1.70
CA SER A 21 14.09 5.24 -0.85
C SER A 21 14.52 5.28 0.61
N PRO A 22 14.03 6.25 1.42
CA PRO A 22 14.41 6.39 2.83
C PRO A 22 14.18 5.12 3.67
N VAL A 23 13.15 4.34 3.33
CA VAL A 23 12.82 3.08 4.03
C VAL A 23 13.86 1.98 3.83
N ARG A 24 14.77 2.11 2.85
CA ARG A 24 15.88 1.19 2.61
C ARG A 24 17.14 1.54 3.42
N ALA A 25 17.15 2.71 4.08
CA ALA A 25 18.27 3.11 4.93
C ALA A 25 18.28 2.28 6.22
N MET A 26 19.41 1.63 6.51
CA MET A 26 19.64 0.86 7.74
C MET A 26 20.92 1.34 8.44
N LYS A 27 20.98 1.18 9.75
CA LYS A 27 22.19 1.50 10.54
C LYS A 27 22.92 0.21 10.93
N PRO A 28 24.26 0.16 10.81
CA PRO A 28 25.16 1.23 10.35
C PRO A 28 25.13 1.46 8.84
N TYR A 29 24.75 0.47 8.04
CA TYR A 29 24.55 0.48 6.59
C TYR A 29 23.60 -0.67 6.20
N PRO A 30 22.87 -0.56 5.06
CA PRO A 30 22.05 -1.65 4.55
C PRO A 30 22.93 -2.76 3.97
N PHE A 31 22.42 -3.99 3.94
CA PHE A 31 23.00 -5.02 3.08
C PHE A 31 22.57 -4.79 1.63
N PHE A 32 23.43 -5.18 0.69
CA PHE A 32 23.16 -5.08 -0.74
C PHE A 32 22.82 -6.46 -1.29
N THR A 33 21.60 -6.61 -1.76
CA THR A 33 21.11 -7.88 -2.31
C THR A 33 21.75 -8.15 -3.67
N GLU A 34 22.41 -9.30 -3.81
CA GLU A 34 22.94 -9.82 -5.06
C GLU A 34 21.84 -10.55 -5.85
N ARG A 35 21.10 -11.43 -5.19
CA ARG A 35 20.01 -12.21 -5.79
C ARG A 35 18.95 -12.61 -4.77
N ALA A 36 17.77 -12.97 -5.29
CA ALA A 36 16.66 -13.43 -4.47
C ALA A 36 15.89 -14.55 -5.15
N LYS A 37 15.35 -15.50 -4.36
CA LYS A 37 14.50 -16.59 -4.85
C LYS A 37 13.55 -17.08 -3.76
N GLY A 38 12.27 -17.22 -4.10
CA GLY A 38 11.24 -17.60 -3.12
C GLY A 38 11.25 -16.64 -1.93
N PRO A 39 11.35 -17.11 -0.69
CA PRO A 39 11.37 -16.26 0.49
C PRO A 39 12.77 -15.71 0.84
N MET A 40 13.81 -16.01 0.07
CA MET A 40 15.20 -15.76 0.43
C MET A 40 15.81 -14.60 -0.34
N LEU A 41 16.52 -13.74 0.39
CA LEU A 41 17.48 -12.78 -0.15
C LEU A 41 18.89 -13.31 0.10
N LEU A 42 19.82 -13.10 -0.84
CA LEU A 42 21.26 -13.32 -0.68
C LEU A 42 21.96 -12.00 -0.89
N ASP A 43 22.77 -11.59 0.07
CA ASP A 43 23.59 -10.37 -0.05
C ASP A 43 24.93 -10.63 -0.75
N VAL A 44 25.64 -9.55 -1.06
CA VAL A 44 26.96 -9.60 -1.75
C VAL A 44 28.07 -10.24 -0.93
N GLU A 45 27.89 -10.42 0.37
CA GLU A 45 28.84 -11.09 1.28
C GLU A 45 28.48 -12.58 1.47
N GLY A 46 27.41 -13.06 0.83
CA GLY A 46 26.97 -14.46 0.91
C GLY A 46 26.02 -14.75 2.08
N ASN A 47 25.57 -13.74 2.83
CA ASN A 47 24.58 -13.92 3.88
C ASN A 47 23.20 -14.11 3.30
N SER A 48 22.42 -15.04 3.86
CA SER A 48 21.04 -15.32 3.43
C SER A 48 20.04 -14.86 4.47
N TYR A 49 18.94 -14.25 4.00
CA TYR A 49 17.87 -13.74 4.86
C TYR A 49 16.52 -14.25 4.38
N ILE A 50 15.64 -14.62 5.34
CA ILE A 50 14.22 -14.85 5.05
C ILE A 50 13.54 -13.47 4.98
N ASP A 51 12.98 -13.12 3.82
CA ASP A 51 12.39 -11.81 3.57
C ASP A 51 10.95 -11.72 4.05
N TYR A 52 10.74 -11.20 5.26
CA TYR A 52 9.42 -10.83 5.76
C TYR A 52 8.97 -9.42 5.32
N CYS A 53 9.88 -8.63 4.74
CA CYS A 53 9.56 -7.31 4.21
C CYS A 53 8.86 -7.39 2.84
N LEU A 54 9.14 -8.45 2.06
CA LEU A 54 8.55 -8.74 0.75
C LEU A 54 8.68 -7.55 -0.24
N GLY A 55 9.82 -6.86 -0.21
CA GLY A 55 10.06 -5.66 -1.02
C GLY A 55 9.11 -4.50 -0.68
N TYR A 56 8.68 -4.38 0.56
CA TYR A 56 7.62 -3.49 1.05
C TYR A 56 6.23 -3.82 0.47
N GLY A 57 5.99 -5.10 0.21
CA GLY A 57 4.68 -5.64 -0.03
C GLY A 57 4.41 -6.34 -1.36
N PRO A 58 5.07 -6.02 -2.50
CA PRO A 58 4.71 -6.64 -3.79
C PRO A 58 5.04 -8.12 -3.90
N MET A 59 6.03 -8.64 -3.16
CA MET A 59 6.58 -9.98 -3.37
C MET A 59 5.84 -11.09 -2.62
N MET A 60 4.51 -11.02 -2.52
CA MET A 60 3.70 -12.01 -1.81
C MET A 60 3.84 -13.43 -2.38
N LEU A 61 4.09 -13.57 -3.69
CA LEU A 61 4.32 -14.84 -4.36
C LEU A 61 5.79 -15.31 -4.34
N GLY A 62 6.64 -14.60 -3.59
CA GLY A 62 8.07 -14.83 -3.48
C GLY A 62 8.87 -14.22 -4.62
N HIS A 63 10.17 -14.05 -4.36
CA HIS A 63 11.11 -13.54 -5.36
C HIS A 63 11.31 -14.54 -6.51
N LYS A 64 11.50 -13.99 -7.73
CA LYS A 64 11.79 -14.78 -8.93
C LYS A 64 10.80 -15.93 -9.12
N ASN A 65 9.50 -15.69 -8.95
CA ASN A 65 8.47 -16.69 -9.24
C ASN A 65 8.61 -17.13 -10.71
N PRO A 66 8.78 -18.43 -10.98
CA PRO A 66 9.12 -18.91 -12.34
C PRO A 66 8.05 -18.56 -13.36
N GLU A 67 6.78 -18.68 -13.02
CA GLU A 67 5.67 -18.41 -13.95
C GLU A 67 5.62 -16.92 -14.34
N ILE A 68 5.83 -16.03 -13.36
CA ILE A 68 5.87 -14.57 -13.62
C ILE A 68 7.09 -14.24 -14.49
N ILE A 69 8.26 -14.80 -14.17
CA ILE A 69 9.48 -14.56 -14.94
C ILE A 69 9.35 -15.05 -16.38
N ASP A 70 8.74 -16.20 -16.61
CA ASP A 70 8.54 -16.76 -17.96
C ASP A 70 7.54 -15.91 -18.77
N ALA A 71 6.45 -15.43 -18.15
CA ALA A 71 5.52 -14.50 -18.81
C ALA A 71 6.20 -13.19 -19.23
N VAL A 72 7.06 -12.66 -18.35
CA VAL A 72 7.84 -11.45 -18.63
C VAL A 72 8.85 -11.68 -19.76
N LYS A 73 9.60 -12.78 -19.76
CA LYS A 73 10.53 -13.12 -20.84
C LYS A 73 9.83 -13.21 -22.19
N HIS A 74 8.68 -13.86 -22.23
CA HIS A 74 7.87 -13.95 -23.46
C HIS A 74 7.40 -12.56 -23.95
N GLN A 75 7.03 -11.66 -23.01
CA GLN A 75 6.67 -10.30 -23.39
C GLN A 75 7.88 -9.49 -23.90
N LEU A 76 9.08 -9.69 -23.33
CA LEU A 76 10.28 -9.01 -23.78
C LEU A 76 10.66 -9.33 -25.23
N GLU A 77 10.32 -10.53 -25.73
CA GLU A 77 10.50 -10.92 -27.13
C GLU A 77 9.59 -10.12 -28.09
N LYS A 78 8.45 -9.60 -27.59
CA LYS A 78 7.51 -8.79 -28.37
C LYS A 78 7.80 -7.28 -28.30
N GLY A 79 8.53 -6.84 -27.27
CA GLY A 79 8.85 -5.43 -27.01
C GLY A 79 8.47 -4.99 -25.59
N THR A 80 8.89 -3.77 -25.24
CA THR A 80 8.88 -3.28 -23.85
C THR A 80 7.94 -2.11 -23.60
N ASP A 81 7.71 -1.27 -24.63
CA ASP A 81 6.81 -0.11 -24.58
C ASP A 81 6.46 0.33 -26.00
N TYR A 82 5.20 0.62 -26.28
CA TYR A 82 4.77 0.86 -27.67
C TYR A 82 4.21 2.27 -27.93
N GLY A 83 3.81 2.99 -26.89
CA GLY A 83 3.07 4.25 -27.04
C GLY A 83 1.68 4.10 -27.67
N THR A 84 1.20 2.86 -27.81
CA THR A 84 -0.13 2.47 -28.33
C THR A 84 -0.75 1.42 -27.40
N PRO A 85 -2.10 1.32 -27.34
CA PRO A 85 -2.76 0.32 -26.49
C PRO A 85 -2.47 -1.12 -26.96
N THR A 86 -2.61 -2.07 -26.04
CA THR A 86 -2.45 -3.51 -26.28
C THR A 86 -3.70 -4.29 -25.86
N GLU A 87 -3.86 -5.50 -26.39
CA GLU A 87 -4.97 -6.40 -26.02
C GLU A 87 -4.84 -6.88 -24.57
N GLU A 88 -3.61 -7.06 -24.10
CA GLU A 88 -3.31 -7.48 -22.75
C GLU A 88 -3.77 -6.45 -21.69
N GLU A 89 -3.74 -5.16 -22.00
CA GLU A 89 -4.32 -4.11 -21.13
C GLU A 89 -5.84 -4.28 -20.95
N ILE A 90 -6.54 -4.62 -22.05
CA ILE A 90 -7.98 -4.88 -22.01
C ILE A 90 -8.27 -6.11 -21.14
N THR A 91 -7.50 -7.17 -21.34
CA THR A 91 -7.61 -8.42 -20.56
C THR A 91 -7.35 -8.17 -19.08
N PHE A 92 -6.32 -7.41 -18.74
CA PHE A 92 -6.00 -7.04 -17.36
C PHE A 92 -7.11 -6.20 -16.71
N ALA A 93 -7.59 -5.17 -17.42
CA ALA A 93 -8.68 -4.32 -16.94
C ALA A 93 -9.97 -5.12 -16.71
N LYS A 94 -10.32 -6.01 -17.64
CA LYS A 94 -11.48 -6.91 -17.52
C LYS A 94 -11.36 -7.83 -16.31
N ARG A 95 -10.19 -8.42 -16.07
CA ARG A 95 -9.97 -9.28 -14.90
C ARG A 95 -10.08 -8.50 -13.60
N LEU A 96 -9.46 -7.32 -13.50
CA LEU A 96 -9.62 -6.48 -12.31
C LEU A 96 -11.07 -6.11 -12.05
N SER A 97 -11.86 -5.81 -13.10
CA SER A 97 -13.28 -5.50 -12.93
C SER A 97 -14.14 -6.69 -12.49
N GLN A 98 -13.69 -7.91 -12.73
CA GLN A 98 -14.37 -9.14 -12.27
C GLN A 98 -14.00 -9.50 -10.83
N ILE A 99 -12.77 -9.19 -10.42
CA ILE A 99 -12.20 -9.59 -9.12
C ILE A 99 -12.49 -8.52 -8.04
N VAL A 100 -12.27 -7.26 -8.35
CA VAL A 100 -12.30 -6.18 -7.34
C VAL A 100 -13.72 -5.64 -7.18
N PRO A 101 -14.30 -5.71 -5.98
CA PRO A 101 -15.67 -5.23 -5.76
C PRO A 101 -15.83 -3.75 -6.16
N ASN A 102 -16.94 -3.44 -6.82
CA ASN A 102 -17.35 -2.09 -7.24
C ASN A 102 -16.42 -1.43 -8.30
N VAL A 103 -15.57 -2.20 -8.98
CA VAL A 103 -14.74 -1.72 -10.08
C VAL A 103 -15.34 -2.18 -11.42
N GLU A 104 -15.71 -1.24 -12.27
CA GLU A 104 -16.24 -1.48 -13.62
C GLU A 104 -15.30 -0.97 -14.72
N LYS A 105 -14.51 0.08 -14.40
CA LYS A 105 -13.44 0.63 -15.25
C LYS A 105 -12.22 0.95 -14.39
N ILE A 106 -11.04 0.88 -15.01
CA ILE A 106 -9.77 1.26 -14.38
C ILE A 106 -8.95 2.20 -15.28
N ARG A 107 -7.96 2.84 -14.67
CA ARG A 107 -6.83 3.43 -15.35
C ARG A 107 -5.56 2.86 -14.72
N CYS A 108 -4.70 2.22 -15.53
CA CYS A 108 -3.37 1.80 -15.10
C CYS A 108 -2.44 3.00 -14.92
N VAL A 109 -1.57 2.90 -13.93
CA VAL A 109 -0.47 3.82 -13.63
C VAL A 109 0.72 2.98 -13.11
N ASN A 110 1.85 3.60 -12.77
CA ASN A 110 3.06 2.82 -12.42
C ASN A 110 3.24 2.64 -10.91
N THR A 111 2.74 3.56 -10.10
CA THR A 111 2.94 3.55 -8.64
C THR A 111 1.65 3.83 -7.88
N GLY A 112 1.59 3.37 -6.63
CA GLY A 112 0.50 3.72 -5.72
C GLY A 112 0.37 5.24 -5.50
N THR A 113 1.47 5.99 -5.56
CA THR A 113 1.47 7.46 -5.49
C THR A 113 0.68 8.07 -6.64
N GLU A 114 0.89 7.60 -7.88
CA GLU A 114 0.15 8.06 -9.06
C GLU A 114 -1.33 7.67 -8.97
N ALA A 115 -1.62 6.47 -8.46
CA ALA A 115 -2.99 5.99 -8.28
C ALA A 115 -3.76 6.87 -7.29
N THR A 116 -3.22 7.13 -6.11
CA THR A 116 -3.88 7.95 -5.08
C THR A 116 -3.97 9.42 -5.47
N MET A 117 -2.94 9.98 -6.10
CA MET A 117 -2.96 11.33 -6.64
C MET A 117 -4.08 11.50 -7.67
N SER A 118 -4.22 10.53 -8.58
CA SER A 118 -5.25 10.56 -9.62
C SER A 118 -6.65 10.34 -9.04
N ALA A 119 -6.80 9.44 -8.07
CA ALA A 119 -8.06 9.21 -7.37
C ALA A 119 -8.55 10.46 -6.62
N ILE A 120 -7.67 11.18 -5.94
CA ILE A 120 -7.99 12.44 -5.26
C ILE A 120 -8.38 13.53 -6.28
N ARG A 121 -7.62 13.66 -7.39
CA ARG A 121 -7.95 14.59 -8.46
C ARG A 121 -9.33 14.29 -9.06
N LEU A 122 -9.63 13.01 -9.32
CA LEU A 122 -10.91 12.56 -9.83
C LEU A 122 -12.05 12.89 -8.87
N ALA A 123 -11.88 12.61 -7.58
CA ALA A 123 -12.87 12.92 -6.57
C ALA A 123 -13.16 14.43 -6.47
N ARG A 124 -12.13 15.26 -6.52
CA ARG A 124 -12.29 16.73 -6.57
C ARG A 124 -13.00 17.20 -7.84
N GLY A 125 -12.64 16.64 -8.99
CA GLY A 125 -13.28 16.96 -10.27
C GLY A 125 -14.79 16.64 -10.28
N ILE A 126 -15.17 15.48 -9.76
CA ILE A 126 -16.57 15.05 -9.69
C ILE A 126 -17.38 15.88 -8.68
N THR A 127 -16.85 16.10 -7.50
CA THR A 127 -17.60 16.74 -6.42
C THR A 127 -17.55 18.26 -6.47
N GLN A 128 -16.65 18.83 -7.25
CA GLN A 128 -16.36 20.28 -7.28
C GLN A 128 -16.04 20.85 -5.88
N ARG A 129 -15.37 20.00 -5.05
CA ARG A 129 -14.96 20.33 -3.69
C ARG A 129 -13.46 20.14 -3.56
N ASP A 130 -12.83 20.85 -2.59
CA ASP A 130 -11.37 20.88 -2.44
C ASP A 130 -10.85 19.99 -1.32
N LYS A 131 -11.60 19.90 -0.21
CA LYS A 131 -11.10 19.25 1.00
C LYS A 131 -11.06 17.74 0.85
N ILE A 132 -10.01 17.14 1.41
CA ILE A 132 -9.90 15.69 1.62
C ILE A 132 -9.67 15.39 3.09
N VAL A 133 -10.17 14.24 3.52
CA VAL A 133 -9.89 13.67 4.83
C VAL A 133 -9.03 12.43 4.65
N LYS A 134 -7.96 12.34 5.43
CA LYS A 134 -7.13 11.13 5.57
C LYS A 134 -7.00 10.76 7.04
N PHE A 135 -6.38 9.62 7.34
CA PHE A 135 -6.22 9.12 8.70
C PHE A 135 -4.76 9.15 9.14
N ASP A 136 -4.53 9.48 10.42
CA ASP A 136 -3.22 9.46 11.04
C ASP A 136 -2.58 8.09 10.93
N GLY A 137 -1.31 8.04 10.55
CA GLY A 137 -0.57 6.81 10.31
C GLY A 137 -0.76 6.19 8.92
N GLY A 138 -1.81 6.60 8.18
CA GLY A 138 -2.04 6.17 6.81
C GLY A 138 -1.05 6.80 5.83
N PHE A 139 -0.53 6.00 4.89
CA PHE A 139 0.36 6.43 3.82
C PHE A 139 -0.30 6.27 2.45
N HIS A 140 -0.43 7.37 1.73
CA HIS A 140 -1.12 7.41 0.44
C HIS A 140 -0.22 7.92 -0.69
N GLY A 141 1.08 7.60 -0.61
CA GLY A 141 2.06 8.02 -1.60
C GLY A 141 2.82 9.29 -1.20
N ALA A 142 3.74 9.72 -2.08
CA ALA A 142 4.70 10.78 -1.82
C ALA A 142 4.34 12.11 -2.51
N HIS A 143 3.08 12.33 -2.89
CA HIS A 143 2.64 13.61 -3.44
C HIS A 143 2.22 14.60 -2.33
N ASP A 144 2.41 15.90 -2.59
CA ASP A 144 2.28 16.98 -1.60
C ASP A 144 0.98 16.95 -0.81
N VAL A 145 -0.14 16.70 -1.49
CA VAL A 145 -1.49 16.75 -0.88
C VAL A 145 -1.65 15.79 0.31
N VAL A 146 -0.96 14.66 0.32
CA VAL A 146 -1.10 13.63 1.38
C VAL A 146 0.09 13.53 2.32
N LEU A 147 1.20 14.22 2.02
CA LEU A 147 2.39 14.27 2.87
C LEU A 147 2.20 15.27 4.01
N VAL A 148 1.29 14.95 4.91
CA VAL A 148 0.99 15.74 6.11
C VAL A 148 1.39 14.96 7.36
N LYS A 149 1.90 15.69 8.36
CA LYS A 149 2.22 15.11 9.66
C LYS A 149 0.94 14.79 10.41
N ALA A 150 0.93 13.64 11.09
CA ALA A 150 -0.06 13.33 12.09
C ALA A 150 0.05 14.34 13.26
N GLY A 151 -1.05 14.94 13.64
CA GLY A 151 -1.08 15.87 14.77
C GLY A 151 -1.11 15.18 16.13
N SER A 152 -1.03 15.98 17.18
CA SER A 152 -1.14 15.51 18.57
C SER A 152 -2.58 15.41 19.09
N GLY A 153 -3.56 15.98 18.35
CA GLY A 153 -4.96 16.01 18.72
C GLY A 153 -5.84 15.04 17.92
N VAL A 154 -7.11 14.96 18.30
CA VAL A 154 -8.13 14.14 17.63
C VAL A 154 -8.37 14.62 16.19
N MET A 155 -8.23 15.91 15.97
CA MET A 155 -8.29 16.58 14.67
C MET A 155 -7.14 17.58 14.57
N THR A 156 -6.46 17.60 13.43
CA THR A 156 -5.36 18.55 13.22
C THR A 156 -5.43 19.20 11.85
N THR A 157 -5.20 20.50 11.84
CA THR A 157 -4.87 21.22 10.63
C THR A 157 -3.53 20.66 10.10
N ALA A 158 -3.49 20.33 8.82
CA ALA A 158 -2.33 19.71 8.20
C ALA A 158 -1.09 20.60 8.36
N SER A 159 0.01 20.00 8.81
CA SER A 159 1.34 20.58 8.70
C SER A 159 2.19 19.76 7.73
N PRO A 160 3.14 20.38 6.98
CA PRO A 160 3.94 19.67 6.02
C PRO A 160 4.70 18.49 6.63
N GLY A 161 4.62 17.32 6.00
CA GLY A 161 5.36 16.11 6.38
C GLY A 161 6.82 16.14 5.91
N SER A 162 7.14 17.03 4.98
CA SER A 162 8.47 17.22 4.41
C SER A 162 8.76 18.70 4.18
N MET A 163 10.04 19.04 4.15
CA MET A 163 10.49 20.32 3.57
C MET A 163 10.13 20.37 2.08
N GLY A 164 9.87 21.57 1.56
CA GLY A 164 9.54 21.79 0.16
C GLY A 164 8.05 21.67 -0.17
N ILE A 165 7.20 21.23 0.75
CA ILE A 165 5.76 21.19 0.54
C ILE A 165 5.16 22.58 0.82
N PRO A 166 4.54 23.24 -0.17
CA PRO A 166 3.86 24.51 0.03
C PRO A 166 2.69 24.34 1.01
N LYS A 167 2.50 25.31 1.91
CA LYS A 167 1.36 25.29 2.86
C LYS A 167 0.01 25.22 2.12
N ASP A 168 -0.09 25.88 0.98
CA ASP A 168 -1.29 25.88 0.15
C ASP A 168 -1.62 24.50 -0.44
N SER A 169 -0.64 23.65 -0.70
CA SER A 169 -0.87 22.29 -1.21
C SER A 169 -1.61 21.40 -0.20
N ILE A 170 -1.45 21.69 1.10
CA ILE A 170 -2.01 20.86 2.17
C ILE A 170 -3.14 21.53 2.94
N LYS A 171 -3.45 22.81 2.69
CA LYS A 171 -4.49 23.57 3.43
C LYS A 171 -5.88 22.91 3.41
N ASN A 172 -6.14 22.13 2.37
CA ASN A 172 -7.38 21.39 2.15
C ASN A 172 -7.29 19.93 2.56
N THR A 173 -6.22 19.51 3.25
CA THR A 173 -6.06 18.14 3.77
C THR A 173 -6.27 18.13 5.28
N ILE A 174 -7.20 17.30 5.72
CA ILE A 174 -7.54 17.14 7.13
C ILE A 174 -7.14 15.75 7.56
N SER A 175 -6.36 15.64 8.63
CA SER A 175 -6.00 14.36 9.23
C SER A 175 -6.86 14.07 10.45
N VAL A 176 -7.39 12.85 10.54
CA VAL A 176 -8.29 12.38 11.61
C VAL A 176 -7.73 11.11 12.22
N GLN A 177 -7.98 10.91 13.49
CA GLN A 177 -7.61 9.68 14.16
C GLN A 177 -8.42 8.49 13.60
N PHE A 178 -7.75 7.41 13.25
CA PHE A 178 -8.41 6.16 12.83
C PHE A 178 -9.21 5.55 13.97
N ASN A 179 -10.31 4.87 13.67
CA ASN A 179 -11.28 4.35 14.63
C ASN A 179 -12.01 5.42 15.47
N ASN A 180 -12.05 6.68 14.99
CA ASN A 180 -12.82 7.76 15.62
C ASN A 180 -13.87 8.29 14.64
N ILE A 181 -15.07 7.73 14.69
CA ILE A 181 -16.16 8.10 13.76
C ILE A 181 -16.75 9.46 14.07
N GLU A 182 -16.78 9.87 15.35
CA GLU A 182 -17.32 11.14 15.78
C GLU A 182 -16.50 12.31 15.22
N ALA A 183 -15.17 12.19 15.28
CA ALA A 183 -14.26 13.17 14.70
C ALA A 183 -14.40 13.25 13.18
N LEU A 184 -14.55 12.11 12.49
CA LEU A 184 -14.79 12.09 11.06
C LEU A 184 -16.11 12.78 10.70
N SER A 185 -17.21 12.40 11.36
CA SER A 185 -18.55 12.93 11.09
C SER A 185 -18.59 14.44 11.29
N SER A 186 -18.01 14.96 12.38
CA SER A 186 -17.97 16.40 12.67
C SER A 186 -17.28 17.25 11.60
N ILE A 187 -16.38 16.64 10.80
CA ILE A 187 -15.69 17.31 9.69
C ILE A 187 -16.51 17.21 8.41
N VAL A 188 -16.99 16.02 8.11
CA VAL A 188 -17.68 15.74 6.84
C VAL A 188 -19.04 16.45 6.78
N GLU A 189 -19.76 16.52 7.90
CA GLU A 189 -21.04 17.21 8.05
C GLU A 189 -20.96 18.72 7.84
N LYS A 190 -19.80 19.34 8.05
CA LYS A 190 -19.57 20.77 7.71
C LYS A 190 -19.59 21.05 6.21
N GLY A 191 -19.64 20.01 5.37
CA GLY A 191 -19.62 20.10 3.92
C GLY A 191 -18.25 20.43 3.34
N ASN A 192 -18.19 20.54 2.00
CA ASN A 192 -16.97 20.86 1.25
C ASN A 192 -15.85 19.81 1.33
N VAL A 193 -16.17 18.55 1.67
CA VAL A 193 -15.24 17.43 1.61
C VAL A 193 -15.46 16.69 0.29
N ALA A 194 -14.45 16.68 -0.58
CA ALA A 194 -14.46 15.95 -1.85
C ALA A 194 -14.37 14.45 -1.62
N ALA A 195 -13.42 14.03 -0.79
CA ALA A 195 -13.17 12.63 -0.54
C ALA A 195 -12.64 12.35 0.88
N ILE A 196 -12.94 11.15 1.34
CA ILE A 196 -12.25 10.47 2.43
C ILE A 196 -11.34 9.42 1.78
N ILE A 197 -10.03 9.46 2.05
CA ILE A 197 -9.08 8.42 1.63
C ILE A 197 -8.65 7.60 2.84
N ILE A 198 -8.76 6.27 2.75
CA ILE A 198 -8.53 5.37 3.86
C ILE A 198 -7.82 4.08 3.42
N GLU A 199 -6.75 3.69 4.14
CA GLU A 199 -6.32 2.29 4.16
C GLU A 199 -7.32 1.50 5.02
N PRO A 200 -7.96 0.44 4.52
CA PRO A 200 -8.93 -0.33 5.33
C PRO A 200 -8.31 -0.97 6.58
N ILE A 201 -7.04 -1.34 6.49
CA ILE A 201 -6.13 -1.69 7.58
C ILE A 201 -4.97 -0.71 7.44
N ILE A 202 -4.65 0.06 8.47
CA ILE A 202 -3.48 0.95 8.39
C ILE A 202 -2.22 0.09 8.49
N ALA A 203 -1.68 -0.24 7.31
CA ALA A 203 -0.55 -1.14 7.19
C ALA A 203 0.80 -0.41 7.25
N ASN A 204 0.83 0.87 6.89
CA ASN A 204 2.07 1.67 6.97
C ASN A 204 2.55 1.91 8.42
N ALA A 205 1.63 1.94 9.39
CA ALA A 205 1.96 2.12 10.80
C ALA A 205 1.94 0.80 11.61
N GLY A 206 2.05 -0.32 10.93
CA GLY A 206 1.95 -1.66 11.48
C GLY A 206 0.72 -2.38 10.93
N CYS A 207 -0.06 -3.08 11.72
CA CYS A 207 -1.30 -3.73 11.29
C CYS A 207 -2.45 -3.22 12.19
N ILE A 208 -2.85 -1.94 12.02
CA ILE A 208 -3.92 -1.36 12.83
C ILE A 208 -5.26 -1.70 12.19
N LEU A 209 -6.01 -2.58 12.85
CA LEU A 209 -7.29 -3.06 12.34
C LEU A 209 -8.42 -2.06 12.60
N PRO A 210 -9.41 -1.98 11.69
CA PRO A 210 -10.63 -1.22 11.94
C PRO A 210 -11.44 -1.88 13.05
N GLU A 211 -12.00 -1.09 13.96
CA GLU A 211 -12.96 -1.60 14.93
C GLU A 211 -14.22 -2.10 14.23
N LYS A 212 -14.95 -3.02 14.90
CA LYS A 212 -16.14 -3.65 14.32
C LYS A 212 -17.17 -2.59 13.89
N GLY A 213 -17.51 -2.58 12.61
CA GLY A 213 -18.48 -1.65 12.04
C GLY A 213 -17.90 -0.31 11.60
N TYR A 214 -16.68 0.07 11.99
CA TYR A 214 -16.08 1.36 11.71
C TYR A 214 -16.09 1.72 10.22
N LEU A 215 -15.60 0.85 9.34
CA LEU A 215 -15.58 1.12 7.90
C LEU A 215 -16.98 1.30 7.29
N LYS A 216 -18.00 0.61 7.84
CA LYS A 216 -19.38 0.80 7.40
C LYS A 216 -19.91 2.18 7.78
N GLU A 217 -19.56 2.67 8.97
CA GLU A 217 -19.92 4.03 9.40
C GLU A 217 -19.16 5.08 8.58
N VAL A 218 -17.87 4.88 8.27
CA VAL A 218 -17.12 5.76 7.37
C VAL A 218 -17.84 5.86 6.01
N LYS A 219 -18.24 4.73 5.42
CA LYS A 219 -18.98 4.72 4.14
C LYS A 219 -20.34 5.40 4.26
N ARG A 220 -21.07 5.17 5.34
CA ARG A 220 -22.37 5.81 5.60
C ARG A 220 -22.23 7.33 5.69
N THR A 221 -21.29 7.81 6.49
CA THR A 221 -20.99 9.24 6.67
C THR A 221 -20.60 9.89 5.34
N ALA A 222 -19.72 9.26 4.56
CA ALA A 222 -19.34 9.75 3.23
C ALA A 222 -20.57 9.89 2.32
N LYS A 223 -21.38 8.83 2.20
CA LYS A 223 -22.58 8.80 1.32
C LYS A 223 -23.60 9.86 1.71
N GLN A 224 -23.90 10.03 2.99
CA GLN A 224 -24.89 10.99 3.49
C GLN A 224 -24.52 12.44 3.17
N ASN A 225 -23.24 12.74 3.02
CA ASN A 225 -22.70 14.09 2.79
C ASN A 225 -22.24 14.30 1.34
N GLY A 226 -22.50 13.38 0.42
CA GLY A 226 -22.07 13.48 -0.98
C GLY A 226 -20.55 13.53 -1.12
N THR A 227 -19.81 12.93 -0.18
CA THR A 227 -18.36 12.79 -0.16
C THR A 227 -18.00 11.43 -0.74
N LEU A 228 -16.99 11.35 -1.62
CA LEU A 228 -16.54 10.08 -2.18
C LEU A 228 -15.61 9.35 -1.21
N LEU A 229 -15.75 8.03 -1.11
CA LEU A 229 -14.85 7.18 -0.37
C LEU A 229 -13.80 6.59 -1.32
N ILE A 230 -12.53 6.99 -1.13
CA ILE A 230 -11.38 6.39 -1.79
C ILE A 230 -10.84 5.28 -0.86
N MET A 231 -10.98 4.03 -1.30
CA MET A 231 -10.42 2.89 -0.59
C MET A 231 -9.01 2.65 -1.12
N ASP A 232 -8.01 2.94 -0.29
CA ASP A 232 -6.61 2.71 -0.65
C ASP A 232 -6.22 1.26 -0.35
N GLU A 233 -6.31 0.44 -1.37
CA GLU A 233 -5.96 -0.99 -1.36
C GLU A 233 -4.56 -1.26 -1.93
N VAL A 234 -3.69 -0.27 -1.98
CA VAL A 234 -2.32 -0.45 -2.49
C VAL A 234 -1.54 -1.49 -1.68
N ILE A 235 -1.82 -1.63 -0.36
CA ILE A 235 -1.22 -2.67 0.48
C ILE A 235 -2.18 -3.85 0.66
N THR A 236 -3.43 -3.61 1.01
CA THR A 236 -4.40 -4.63 1.39
C THR A 236 -5.03 -5.36 0.22
N GLY A 237 -5.08 -4.72 -0.95
CA GLY A 237 -5.60 -5.31 -2.17
C GLY A 237 -4.79 -6.54 -2.59
N PHE A 238 -5.50 -7.62 -2.91
CA PHE A 238 -4.90 -8.92 -3.26
C PHE A 238 -4.01 -9.53 -2.17
N ARG A 239 -3.88 -8.89 -1.00
CA ARG A 239 -3.13 -9.41 0.15
C ARG A 239 -4.02 -10.19 1.10
N VAL A 240 -5.05 -9.56 1.62
CA VAL A 240 -5.91 -10.14 2.65
C VAL A 240 -7.00 -11.06 2.07
N GLY A 241 -7.15 -11.05 0.77
CA GLY A 241 -8.10 -11.84 -0.02
C GLY A 241 -8.04 -11.40 -1.47
N LEU A 242 -8.65 -12.15 -2.38
CA LEU A 242 -8.63 -11.86 -3.81
C LEU A 242 -9.30 -10.51 -4.13
N GLY A 243 -10.45 -10.22 -3.53
CA GLY A 243 -11.15 -8.93 -3.64
C GLY A 243 -10.67 -7.87 -2.65
N GLY A 244 -9.54 -8.11 -1.96
CA GLY A 244 -8.93 -7.17 -1.01
C GLY A 244 -9.71 -7.01 0.29
N ALA A 245 -9.39 -5.95 1.04
CA ALA A 245 -10.05 -5.66 2.30
C ALA A 245 -11.52 -5.23 2.13
N GLN A 246 -11.89 -4.66 0.99
CA GLN A 246 -13.29 -4.34 0.68
C GLN A 246 -14.19 -5.57 0.76
N GLU A 247 -13.75 -6.69 0.18
CA GLU A 247 -14.45 -7.97 0.24
C GLU A 247 -14.51 -8.50 1.67
N CYS A 248 -13.38 -8.51 2.38
CA CYS A 248 -13.27 -9.00 3.76
C CYS A 248 -14.18 -8.24 4.73
N PHE A 249 -14.22 -6.91 4.65
CA PHE A 249 -15.04 -6.06 5.52
C PHE A 249 -16.44 -5.78 4.97
N LYS A 250 -16.75 -6.22 3.75
CA LYS A 250 -18.04 -5.98 3.05
C LYS A 250 -18.37 -4.48 2.97
N VAL A 251 -17.37 -3.67 2.60
CA VAL A 251 -17.49 -2.21 2.44
C VAL A 251 -16.78 -1.79 1.16
N ASN A 252 -17.52 -1.24 0.22
CA ASN A 252 -16.97 -0.84 -1.08
C ASN A 252 -16.68 0.65 -1.13
N GLY A 253 -15.50 1.03 -1.61
CA GLY A 253 -15.16 2.40 -1.99
C GLY A 253 -15.94 2.88 -3.22
N ASP A 254 -15.92 4.17 -3.47
CA ASP A 254 -16.40 4.77 -4.72
C ASP A 254 -15.28 4.78 -5.76
N ILE A 255 -14.04 5.03 -5.30
CA ILE A 255 -12.80 4.90 -6.06
C ILE A 255 -11.88 3.96 -5.26
N ILE A 256 -11.21 3.06 -5.95
CA ILE A 256 -10.29 2.09 -5.37
C ILE A 256 -8.91 2.32 -5.97
N THR A 257 -7.87 2.38 -5.13
CA THR A 257 -6.48 2.40 -5.59
C THR A 257 -5.82 1.06 -5.31
N MET A 258 -5.08 0.56 -6.28
CA MET A 258 -4.42 -0.76 -6.27
C MET A 258 -2.96 -0.61 -6.68
N GLY A 259 -2.10 -1.50 -6.23
CA GLY A 259 -0.69 -1.47 -6.57
C GLY A 259 0.06 -2.67 -6.01
N LYS A 260 1.37 -2.53 -5.84
CA LYS A 260 2.24 -3.56 -5.23
C LYS A 260 2.04 -4.95 -5.81
N ILE A 261 1.21 -5.79 -5.18
CA ILE A 261 0.99 -7.19 -5.54
C ILE A 261 0.54 -7.36 -6.98
N ILE A 262 -0.34 -6.47 -7.49
CA ILE A 262 -0.86 -6.59 -8.86
C ILE A 262 0.23 -6.49 -9.94
N GLY A 263 1.40 -5.95 -9.61
CA GLY A 263 2.54 -5.86 -10.52
C GLY A 263 3.46 -7.08 -10.49
N GLY A 264 3.29 -8.03 -9.55
CA GLY A 264 4.14 -9.22 -9.46
C GLY A 264 5.63 -8.91 -9.27
N GLY A 265 5.96 -7.73 -8.71
CA GLY A 265 7.33 -7.22 -8.55
C GLY A 265 7.72 -6.17 -9.60
N PHE A 266 6.87 -5.89 -10.58
CA PHE A 266 7.06 -4.84 -11.60
C PHE A 266 6.26 -3.58 -11.26
N PRO A 267 6.67 -2.39 -11.77
CA PRO A 267 5.94 -1.15 -11.58
C PRO A 267 4.56 -1.22 -12.24
N LEU A 268 3.53 -1.42 -11.44
CA LEU A 268 2.13 -1.44 -11.87
C LEU A 268 1.23 -1.06 -10.70
N ALA A 269 0.35 -0.11 -10.96
CA ALA A 269 -0.73 0.27 -10.07
C ALA A 269 -1.95 0.64 -10.92
N ALA A 270 -3.09 0.84 -10.29
CA ALA A 270 -4.31 1.28 -10.96
C ALA A 270 -5.20 2.03 -9.99
N PHE A 271 -6.05 2.89 -10.52
CA PHE A 271 -7.24 3.36 -9.83
C PHE A 271 -8.47 3.01 -10.65
N GLY A 272 -9.58 2.73 -9.99
CA GLY A 272 -10.79 2.28 -10.65
C GLY A 272 -12.04 2.54 -9.82
N GLY A 273 -13.20 2.29 -10.42
CA GLY A 273 -14.50 2.47 -9.81
C GLY A 273 -15.61 2.21 -10.81
N LYS A 274 -16.83 2.64 -10.47
CA LYS A 274 -17.98 2.53 -11.39
C LYS A 274 -17.80 3.38 -12.65
N LYS A 275 -18.38 2.94 -13.77
CA LYS A 275 -18.32 3.66 -15.05
C LYS A 275 -18.66 5.15 -14.91
N LYS A 276 -19.74 5.49 -14.18
CA LYS A 276 -20.16 6.88 -13.98
C LYS A 276 -19.09 7.77 -13.31
N ILE A 277 -18.18 7.18 -12.53
CA ILE A 277 -17.06 7.89 -11.91
C ILE A 277 -15.87 7.92 -12.87
N MET A 278 -15.52 6.76 -13.44
CA MET A 278 -14.34 6.64 -14.28
C MET A 278 -14.45 7.30 -15.65
N ASN A 279 -15.68 7.53 -16.14
CA ASN A 279 -15.92 8.27 -17.37
C ASN A 279 -15.56 9.77 -17.27
N GLU A 280 -15.36 10.28 -16.05
CA GLU A 280 -14.84 11.65 -15.87
C GLU A 280 -13.34 11.76 -16.13
N VAL A 281 -12.63 10.63 -16.29
CA VAL A 281 -11.20 10.61 -16.65
C VAL A 281 -11.04 10.84 -18.16
N SER A 282 -10.14 11.78 -18.53
CA SER A 282 -9.80 12.06 -19.94
C SER A 282 -9.31 10.76 -20.65
N PRO A 283 -9.63 10.56 -21.95
CA PRO A 283 -10.27 11.49 -22.90
C PRO A 283 -11.80 11.54 -22.86
N GLU A 284 -12.46 10.65 -22.12
CA GLU A 284 -13.93 10.59 -22.06
C GLU A 284 -14.49 11.77 -21.25
N GLY A 285 -13.89 12.10 -20.10
CA GLY A 285 -14.22 13.24 -19.25
C GLY A 285 -13.09 14.28 -19.20
N HIS A 286 -13.16 15.16 -18.19
CA HIS A 286 -12.28 16.33 -18.08
C HIS A 286 -11.16 16.19 -17.05
N VAL A 287 -11.10 15.08 -16.30
CA VAL A 287 -10.06 14.88 -15.29
C VAL A 287 -8.83 14.26 -15.95
N TYR A 288 -7.78 15.05 -16.07
CA TYR A 288 -6.56 14.64 -16.77
C TYR A 288 -5.72 13.64 -15.96
N ASN A 289 -5.35 12.56 -16.61
CA ASN A 289 -4.34 11.60 -16.19
C ASN A 289 -3.55 11.12 -17.41
N ALA A 290 -2.23 11.12 -17.32
CA ALA A 290 -1.32 10.59 -18.33
C ALA A 290 -0.06 10.02 -17.69
N GLY A 291 0.62 9.14 -18.41
CA GLY A 291 1.90 8.56 -18.03
C GLY A 291 2.43 7.71 -19.18
N THR A 292 3.68 7.93 -19.59
CA THR A 292 4.32 7.22 -20.72
C THR A 292 4.28 5.70 -20.52
N PHE A 293 4.49 5.23 -19.29
CA PHE A 293 4.52 3.80 -18.97
C PHE A 293 3.20 3.26 -18.42
N ASN A 294 2.11 4.01 -18.51
CA ASN A 294 0.80 3.52 -18.08
C ASN A 294 0.34 2.34 -18.95
N GLY A 295 0.11 1.20 -18.34
CA GLY A 295 -0.22 -0.02 -19.08
C GLY A 295 1.00 -0.67 -19.77
N ASN A 296 2.21 -0.41 -19.25
CA ASN A 296 3.45 -1.00 -19.80
C ASN A 296 3.29 -2.52 -20.00
N PRO A 297 3.52 -3.05 -21.21
CA PRO A 297 3.21 -4.44 -21.55
C PRO A 297 3.99 -5.46 -20.72
N VAL A 298 5.22 -5.14 -20.28
CA VAL A 298 6.01 -6.02 -19.41
C VAL A 298 5.39 -6.12 -18.02
N SER A 299 4.96 -4.97 -17.47
CA SER A 299 4.27 -4.92 -16.18
C SER A 299 2.88 -5.59 -16.25
N ILE A 300 2.14 -5.41 -17.35
CA ILE A 300 0.85 -6.05 -17.58
C ILE A 300 1.00 -7.58 -17.68
N ALA A 301 2.01 -8.10 -18.40
CA ALA A 301 2.28 -9.53 -18.49
C ALA A 301 2.57 -10.12 -17.10
N ALA A 302 3.39 -9.45 -16.30
CA ALA A 302 3.65 -9.84 -14.91
C ALA A 302 2.37 -9.80 -14.06
N GLY A 303 1.55 -8.74 -14.21
CA GLY A 303 0.28 -8.58 -13.51
C GLY A 303 -0.73 -9.66 -13.85
N LEU A 304 -0.93 -9.96 -15.13
CA LEU A 304 -1.83 -11.03 -15.59
C LEU A 304 -1.42 -12.38 -15.00
N LYS A 305 -0.12 -12.73 -15.05
CA LYS A 305 0.37 -13.97 -14.47
C LYS A 305 0.24 -13.99 -12.94
N THR A 306 0.39 -12.85 -12.29
CA THR A 306 0.14 -12.72 -10.85
C THR A 306 -1.32 -13.03 -10.52
N LEU A 307 -2.29 -12.48 -11.28
CA LEU A 307 -3.71 -12.78 -11.09
C LEU A 307 -4.00 -14.27 -11.31
N ASP A 308 -3.41 -14.92 -12.33
CA ASP A 308 -3.55 -16.38 -12.55
C ASP A 308 -3.20 -17.20 -11.31
N ILE A 309 -2.13 -16.81 -10.61
CA ILE A 309 -1.68 -17.53 -9.41
C ILE A 309 -2.58 -17.21 -8.21
N LEU A 310 -2.98 -15.95 -8.06
CA LEU A 310 -3.82 -15.50 -6.95
C LEU A 310 -5.23 -16.10 -6.99
N GLU A 311 -5.78 -16.37 -8.17
CA GLU A 311 -7.10 -16.98 -8.34
C GLU A 311 -7.12 -18.51 -8.06
N ARG A 312 -5.97 -19.15 -7.88
CA ARG A 312 -5.92 -20.58 -7.51
C ARG A 312 -6.52 -20.78 -6.12
N LYS A 313 -7.36 -21.79 -5.99
CA LYS A 313 -8.13 -22.08 -4.76
C LYS A 313 -7.25 -22.25 -3.52
N GLU A 314 -6.03 -22.76 -3.68
CA GLU A 314 -5.08 -23.02 -2.58
C GLU A 314 -4.30 -21.78 -2.12
N THR A 315 -4.27 -20.69 -2.90
CA THR A 315 -3.36 -19.56 -2.63
C THR A 315 -3.70 -18.87 -1.31
N TYR A 316 -4.91 -18.39 -1.13
CA TYR A 316 -5.29 -17.66 0.10
C TYR A 316 -5.41 -18.55 1.34
N PRO A 317 -5.95 -19.78 1.28
CA PRO A 317 -5.87 -20.71 2.40
C PRO A 317 -4.44 -20.96 2.89
N LYS A 318 -3.48 -21.13 1.97
CA LYS A 318 -2.07 -21.30 2.31
C LYS A 318 -1.50 -20.07 2.99
N ILE A 319 -1.76 -18.87 2.47
CA ILE A 319 -1.30 -17.60 3.05
C ILE A 319 -1.85 -17.44 4.47
N LYS A 320 -3.17 -17.66 4.64
CA LYS A 320 -3.81 -17.56 5.95
C LYS A 320 -3.19 -18.54 6.95
N ASN A 321 -3.07 -19.82 6.59
CA ASN A 321 -2.50 -20.85 7.46
C ASN A 321 -1.06 -20.53 7.88
N MET A 322 -0.25 -20.02 6.96
CA MET A 322 1.13 -19.59 7.28
C MET A 322 1.14 -18.38 8.22
N THR A 323 0.24 -17.42 7.99
CA THR A 323 0.11 -16.25 8.89
C THR A 323 -0.29 -16.69 10.28
N ASP A 324 -1.35 -17.51 10.41
CA ASP A 324 -1.84 -18.02 11.69
C ASP A 324 -0.72 -18.77 12.43
N LYS A 325 -0.05 -19.71 11.76
CA LYS A 325 1.06 -20.47 12.37
C LYS A 325 2.18 -19.58 12.92
N ILE A 326 2.53 -18.50 12.22
CA ILE A 326 3.57 -17.57 12.67
C ILE A 326 3.05 -16.76 13.86
N THR A 327 1.83 -16.24 13.78
CA THR A 327 1.25 -15.39 14.83
C THR A 327 0.94 -16.17 16.09
N ASP A 328 0.48 -17.42 16.00
CA ASP A 328 0.30 -18.30 17.15
C ASP A 328 1.62 -18.54 17.87
N GLY A 329 2.70 -18.88 17.13
CA GLY A 329 4.01 -19.03 17.72
C GLY A 329 4.56 -17.76 18.38
N ILE A 330 4.33 -16.58 17.77
CA ILE A 330 4.71 -15.29 18.38
C ILE A 330 3.89 -15.06 19.66
N TYR A 331 2.58 -15.31 19.61
CA TYR A 331 1.69 -15.14 20.76
C TYR A 331 2.15 -16.00 21.95
N ASP A 332 2.44 -17.27 21.72
CA ASP A 332 2.92 -18.19 22.76
C ASP A 332 4.22 -17.69 23.40
N MET A 333 5.17 -17.23 22.58
CA MET A 333 6.45 -16.71 23.07
C MET A 333 6.31 -15.38 23.82
N THR A 334 5.32 -14.56 23.47
CA THR A 334 5.17 -13.20 24.04
C THR A 334 4.04 -13.09 25.06
N SER A 335 3.34 -14.19 25.37
CA SER A 335 2.15 -14.23 26.25
C SER A 335 2.38 -13.64 27.65
N LYS A 336 3.62 -13.66 28.16
CA LYS A 336 4.02 -13.08 29.46
C LYS A 336 4.66 -11.70 29.34
N MET A 337 4.72 -11.15 28.13
CA MET A 337 5.31 -9.85 27.85
C MET A 337 4.21 -8.81 27.62
N LYS A 338 4.52 -7.55 27.93
CA LYS A 338 3.63 -6.45 27.56
C LYS A 338 3.75 -6.16 26.05
N THR A 339 2.93 -6.83 25.25
CA THR A 339 2.95 -6.76 23.79
C THR A 339 1.54 -6.76 23.24
N ALA A 340 1.37 -6.22 22.03
CA ALA A 340 0.14 -6.34 21.24
C ALA A 340 0.49 -6.91 19.86
N LEU A 341 -0.14 -8.01 19.49
CA LEU A 341 0.02 -8.66 18.19
C LEU A 341 -1.27 -8.51 17.38
N TYR A 342 -1.16 -7.97 16.18
CA TYR A 342 -2.27 -7.86 15.23
C TYR A 342 -1.91 -8.52 13.93
N SER A 343 -2.89 -9.17 13.30
CA SER A 343 -2.69 -9.83 12.01
C SER A 343 -3.93 -9.77 11.12
N ALA A 344 -3.69 -9.89 9.84
CA ALA A 344 -4.63 -10.22 8.79
C ALA A 344 -3.93 -11.17 7.82
N PRO A 345 -4.65 -11.92 6.95
CA PRO A 345 -3.99 -12.82 6.01
C PRO A 345 -2.84 -12.14 5.26
N GLY A 346 -1.65 -12.73 5.29
CA GLY A 346 -0.45 -12.21 4.63
C GLY A 346 0.21 -10.99 5.28
N MET A 347 -0.17 -10.62 6.51
CA MET A 347 0.46 -9.52 7.24
C MET A 347 0.25 -9.65 8.75
N PHE A 348 1.23 -9.18 9.52
CA PHE A 348 1.13 -9.06 10.99
C PHE A 348 2.08 -7.99 11.51
N CYS A 349 1.84 -7.54 12.74
CA CYS A 349 2.73 -6.62 13.45
C CYS A 349 2.71 -6.91 14.95
N LEU A 350 3.91 -6.99 15.54
CA LEU A 350 4.13 -7.11 16.97
C LEU A 350 4.57 -5.75 17.52
N TYR A 351 3.80 -5.21 18.45
CA TYR A 351 4.13 -3.99 19.19
C TYR A 351 4.62 -4.34 20.59
N PHE A 352 5.74 -3.75 21.02
CA PHE A 352 6.29 -3.94 22.35
C PHE A 352 5.88 -2.81 23.29
N GLY A 353 5.77 -3.08 24.60
CA GLY A 353 5.50 -2.08 25.61
C GLY A 353 4.06 -1.58 25.70
N VAL A 354 3.15 -2.10 24.86
CA VAL A 354 1.73 -1.76 24.83
C VAL A 354 0.87 -3.01 24.83
N GLU A 355 -0.36 -2.91 25.36
CA GLU A 355 -1.31 -4.04 25.40
C GLU A 355 -2.37 -3.92 24.28
N LYS A 356 -2.57 -2.72 23.74
CA LYS A 356 -3.56 -2.46 22.72
C LYS A 356 -3.15 -1.29 21.82
N VAL A 357 -3.41 -1.46 20.51
CA VAL A 357 -3.19 -0.43 19.49
C VAL A 357 -4.46 -0.33 18.65
N LYS A 358 -5.18 0.78 18.76
CA LYS A 358 -6.40 1.07 17.99
C LYS A 358 -6.19 2.10 16.90
N ASN A 359 -5.13 2.90 17.02
CA ASN A 359 -4.82 4.03 16.15
C ASN A 359 -3.32 4.33 16.16
N TYR A 360 -2.91 5.30 15.36
CA TYR A 360 -1.50 5.67 15.24
C TYR A 360 -0.92 6.26 16.52
N GLN A 361 -1.72 6.97 17.33
CA GLN A 361 -1.24 7.52 18.61
C GLN A 361 -0.90 6.40 19.60
N ASP A 362 -1.66 5.30 19.60
CA ASP A 362 -1.34 4.13 20.41
C ASP A 362 -0.09 3.43 19.87
N ALA A 363 0.04 3.28 18.55
CA ALA A 363 1.24 2.71 17.93
C ALA A 363 2.52 3.48 18.31
N LYS A 364 2.45 4.80 18.38
CA LYS A 364 3.59 5.65 18.80
C LYS A 364 4.02 5.47 20.26
N LYS A 365 3.18 4.89 21.11
CA LYS A 365 3.53 4.57 22.50
C LYS A 365 4.34 3.28 22.64
N SER A 366 4.46 2.49 21.55
CA SER A 366 5.21 1.25 21.56
C SER A 366 6.70 1.48 21.83
N ASP A 367 7.35 0.50 22.46
CA ASP A 367 8.77 0.51 22.76
C ASP A 367 9.60 0.28 21.48
N THR A 368 10.01 1.37 20.86
CA THR A 368 10.84 1.35 19.65
C THR A 368 12.26 0.86 19.89
N GLU A 369 12.80 0.99 21.09
CA GLU A 369 14.14 0.48 21.42
C GLU A 369 14.14 -1.05 21.55
N MET A 370 13.08 -1.62 22.15
CA MET A 370 12.89 -3.07 22.15
C MET A 370 12.71 -3.60 20.73
N PHE A 371 11.91 -2.91 19.89
CA PHE A 371 11.76 -3.28 18.48
C PHE A 371 13.08 -3.26 17.71
N LYS A 372 13.92 -2.24 17.90
CA LYS A 372 15.27 -2.18 17.29
C LYS A 372 16.15 -3.36 17.70
N LYS A 373 16.13 -3.73 18.99
CA LYS A 373 16.85 -4.90 19.49
C LYS A 373 16.34 -6.18 18.84
N PHE A 374 15.03 -6.37 18.82
CA PHE A 374 14.37 -7.51 18.19
C PHE A 374 14.76 -7.63 16.72
N HIS A 375 14.62 -6.57 15.93
CA HIS A 375 15.00 -6.55 14.53
C HIS A 375 16.48 -6.87 14.31
N LYS A 376 17.36 -6.31 15.12
CA LYS A 376 18.81 -6.59 15.05
C LYS A 376 19.13 -8.05 15.31
N GLU A 377 18.46 -8.66 16.30
CA GLU A 377 18.68 -10.08 16.62
C GLU A 377 18.09 -11.00 15.52
N LEU A 378 16.97 -10.64 14.91
CA LEU A 378 16.44 -11.36 13.76
C LEU A 378 17.40 -11.31 12.57
N LEU A 379 17.95 -10.14 12.23
CA LEU A 379 18.95 -10.01 11.16
C LEU A 379 20.16 -10.90 11.37
N LYS A 380 20.68 -11.02 12.62
CA LYS A 380 21.80 -11.93 12.94
C LYS A 380 21.43 -13.41 12.73
N LYS A 381 20.14 -13.74 12.79
CA LYS A 381 19.62 -15.09 12.59
C LYS A 381 19.21 -15.36 11.15
N GLY A 382 19.41 -14.40 10.25
CA GLY A 382 19.03 -14.52 8.84
C GLY A 382 17.54 -14.31 8.59
N VAL A 383 16.91 -13.39 9.36
CA VAL A 383 15.49 -13.01 9.17
C VAL A 383 15.39 -11.51 9.03
#